data_0a9cabbfe6e9e381fbbb21ca906dadf8
#
_entry.id   0a9cabbfe6e9e381fbbb21ca906dadf8
#
_cell.length_a   1.000
_cell.length_b   1.000
_cell.length_c   1.000
_cell.angle_alpha   90.00
_cell.angle_beta   90.00
_cell.angle_gamma   90.00
#
_symmetry.space_group_name_H-M   'P 1'
#
loop_
_entity.id
_entity.type
_entity.pdbx_description
1 polymer ?
#
loop_
_entity_poly.entity_id
_entity_poly.type
_entity_poly.pdbx_seq_one_letter_code
_entity_poly.pdbx_strand_id
1 'polypeptide(L)'
;MRWRRLAHRLPLAGVAVAGAVIGHMVAYVLAVPEPTARVALLGATGHAYWTAAIAAAVVLGLASVATTLLGRFRAGLVTGRPEPGESVGRLACHLAGFQVAIYLVQEVLERLEAGIAPHALFAGRVLPVGVVVQVAIAAGLAVLLAVAGRAAEAAGRALRQPPHHPEPVSLAVQTDQVAGWPSRLLAAGLGSRAPPRASIAR
;
A
#
# COMPACT_ATOMS: atom_id res chain seq x y z
N MET A 1 16.06 21.98 -3.48
CA MET A 1 15.96 20.49 -3.34
C MET A 1 15.41 20.00 -1.99
N ARG A 2 15.62 20.67 -0.87
CA ARG A 2 15.15 20.23 0.48
C ARG A 2 13.61 20.17 0.62
N TRP A 3 12.86 21.13 0.08
CA TRP A 3 11.39 21.19 0.19
C TRP A 3 10.66 20.03 -0.45
N ARG A 4 11.12 19.50 -1.58
CA ARG A 4 10.52 18.33 -2.22
C ARG A 4 10.63 17.08 -1.34
N ARG A 5 11.75 16.89 -0.65
CA ARG A 5 11.94 15.75 0.27
C ARG A 5 11.05 15.85 1.51
N LEU A 6 10.81 17.06 2.01
CA LEU A 6 9.89 17.29 3.14
C LEU A 6 8.45 17.03 2.74
N ALA A 7 8.00 17.49 1.56
CA ALA A 7 6.65 17.28 1.08
C ALA A 7 6.28 15.78 0.92
N HIS A 8 7.25 14.91 0.60
CA HIS A 8 7.03 13.46 0.56
C HIS A 8 7.02 12.78 1.94
N ARG A 9 7.60 13.41 2.97
CA ARG A 9 7.68 12.84 4.31
C ARG A 9 6.46 13.17 5.20
N LEU A 10 5.79 14.30 4.94
CA LEU A 10 4.62 14.73 5.72
C LEU A 10 3.47 13.71 5.71
N PRO A 11 3.07 13.12 4.57
CA PRO A 11 2.03 12.12 4.57
C PRO A 11 2.42 10.84 5.34
N LEU A 12 3.70 10.45 5.30
CA LEU A 12 4.17 9.29 6.07
C LEU A 12 4.14 9.55 7.58
N ALA A 13 4.42 10.78 8.01
CA ALA A 13 4.27 11.16 9.41
C ALA A 13 2.81 11.05 9.88
N GLY A 14 1.85 11.50 9.07
CA GLY A 14 0.42 11.36 9.37
C GLY A 14 -0.03 9.91 9.47
N VAL A 15 0.45 9.03 8.59
CA VAL A 15 0.22 7.57 8.70
C VAL A 15 0.83 7.01 9.98
N ALA A 16 2.05 7.43 10.34
CA ALA A 16 2.72 6.96 11.54
C ALA A 16 1.99 7.38 12.82
N VAL A 17 1.53 8.65 12.90
CA VAL A 17 0.72 9.15 14.02
C VAL A 17 -0.59 8.39 14.13
N ALA A 18 -1.32 8.22 13.02
CA ALA A 18 -2.57 7.46 13.01
C ALA A 18 -2.35 6.01 13.45
N GLY A 19 -1.30 5.37 12.94
CA GLY A 19 -0.92 4.02 13.33
C GLY A 19 -0.56 3.91 14.80
N ALA A 20 0.14 4.91 15.36
CA ALA A 20 0.51 4.95 16.77
C ALA A 20 -0.73 5.02 17.68
N VAL A 21 -1.69 5.92 17.39
CA VAL A 21 -2.92 6.06 18.17
C VAL A 21 -3.79 4.80 18.10
N ILE A 22 -3.99 4.26 16.90
CA ILE A 22 -4.76 3.03 16.70
C ILE A 22 -4.06 1.85 17.40
N GLY A 23 -2.75 1.74 17.25
CA GLY A 23 -1.95 0.70 17.87
C GLY A 23 -1.95 0.77 19.40
N HIS A 24 -1.95 1.96 19.95
CA HIS A 24 -2.07 2.17 21.40
C HIS A 24 -3.41 1.62 21.88
N MET A 25 -4.54 1.93 21.22
CA MET A 25 -5.86 1.38 21.57
C MET A 25 -5.86 -0.15 21.49
N VAL A 26 -5.32 -0.72 20.41
CA VAL A 26 -5.22 -2.18 20.24
C VAL A 26 -4.38 -2.81 21.35
N ALA A 27 -3.29 -2.16 21.76
CA ALA A 27 -2.46 -2.61 22.87
C ALA A 27 -3.23 -2.75 24.17
N TYR A 28 -4.06 -1.76 24.52
CA TYR A 28 -4.92 -1.82 25.72
C TYR A 28 -5.98 -2.93 25.60
N VAL A 29 -6.59 -3.10 24.43
CA VAL A 29 -7.54 -4.21 24.20
C VAL A 29 -6.89 -5.57 24.41
N LEU A 30 -5.66 -5.75 23.95
CA LEU A 30 -4.93 -7.01 24.08
C LEU A 30 -4.35 -7.23 25.47
N ALA A 31 -3.84 -6.17 26.10
CA ALA A 31 -3.26 -6.25 27.45
C ALA A 31 -4.31 -6.43 28.54
N VAL A 32 -5.51 -5.84 28.35
CA VAL A 32 -6.64 -5.86 29.30
C VAL A 32 -7.92 -6.23 28.53
N PRO A 33 -8.14 -7.53 28.26
CA PRO A 33 -9.28 -7.98 27.45
C PRO A 33 -10.65 -7.68 28.09
N GLU A 34 -10.72 -7.66 29.42
CA GLU A 34 -11.95 -7.40 30.16
C GLU A 34 -12.36 -5.92 30.01
N PRO A 35 -13.57 -5.62 29.45
CA PRO A 35 -13.95 -4.24 29.10
C PRO A 35 -14.06 -3.29 30.29
N THR A 36 -14.60 -3.74 31.43
CA THR A 36 -14.80 -2.88 32.61
C THR A 36 -13.46 -2.55 33.25
N ALA A 37 -12.56 -3.52 33.40
CA ALA A 37 -11.21 -3.30 33.90
C ALA A 37 -10.40 -2.36 32.96
N ARG A 38 -10.58 -2.50 31.64
CA ARG A 38 -9.93 -1.62 30.66
C ARG A 38 -10.43 -0.18 30.77
N VAL A 39 -11.75 0.03 30.89
CA VAL A 39 -12.32 1.38 31.07
C VAL A 39 -11.82 2.02 32.37
N ALA A 40 -11.80 1.27 33.48
CA ALA A 40 -11.26 1.72 34.73
C ALA A 40 -9.77 2.10 34.64
N LEU A 41 -8.96 1.25 33.95
CA LEU A 41 -7.54 1.53 33.76
C LEU A 41 -7.33 2.79 32.90
N LEU A 42 -8.03 2.92 31.77
CA LEU A 42 -7.94 4.09 30.91
C LEU A 42 -8.34 5.36 31.64
N GLY A 43 -9.40 5.32 32.45
CA GLY A 43 -9.81 6.46 33.31
C GLY A 43 -8.76 6.84 34.36
N ALA A 44 -8.11 5.84 34.97
CA ALA A 44 -7.08 6.04 35.98
C ALA A 44 -5.73 6.53 35.40
N THR A 45 -5.49 6.35 34.10
CA THR A 45 -4.21 6.66 33.44
C THR A 45 -4.27 7.84 32.48
N GLY A 46 -5.29 8.70 32.57
CA GLY A 46 -5.34 9.98 31.84
C GLY A 46 -5.92 9.91 30.42
N HIS A 47 -6.56 8.81 30.02
CA HIS A 47 -7.03 8.58 28.64
C HIS A 47 -8.43 9.15 28.32
N ALA A 48 -8.89 10.19 29.01
CA ALA A 48 -10.24 10.75 28.81
C ALA A 48 -10.49 11.31 27.39
N TYR A 49 -9.42 11.71 26.69
CA TYR A 49 -9.48 12.32 25.34
C TYR A 49 -9.53 11.30 24.19
N TRP A 50 -9.49 10.01 24.47
CA TRP A 50 -9.28 8.93 23.47
C TRP A 50 -10.26 8.94 22.32
N THR A 51 -11.55 9.18 22.55
CA THR A 51 -12.54 9.20 21.45
C THR A 51 -12.20 10.26 20.40
N ALA A 52 -11.83 11.46 20.86
CA ALA A 52 -11.43 12.55 19.98
C ALA A 52 -10.11 12.24 19.26
N ALA A 53 -9.14 11.66 19.98
CA ALA A 53 -7.84 11.28 19.43
C ALA A 53 -7.98 10.22 18.34
N ILE A 54 -8.81 9.19 18.54
CA ILE A 54 -9.07 8.15 17.52
C ILE A 54 -9.74 8.76 16.29
N ALA A 55 -10.77 9.60 16.45
CA ALA A 55 -11.43 10.27 15.34
C ALA A 55 -10.44 11.13 14.53
N ALA A 56 -9.62 11.93 15.20
CA ALA A 56 -8.59 12.73 14.57
C ALA A 56 -7.54 11.88 13.86
N ALA A 57 -7.10 10.77 14.47
CA ALA A 57 -6.14 9.84 13.90
C ALA A 57 -6.69 9.16 12.61
N VAL A 58 -7.96 8.77 12.61
CA VAL A 58 -8.60 8.19 11.42
C VAL A 58 -8.64 9.21 10.27
N VAL A 59 -9.08 10.44 10.55
CA VAL A 59 -9.11 11.51 9.53
C VAL A 59 -7.70 11.80 8.99
N LEU A 60 -6.72 11.98 9.89
CA LEU A 60 -5.34 12.22 9.52
C LEU A 60 -4.74 11.07 8.71
N GLY A 61 -5.00 9.83 9.12
CA GLY A 61 -4.53 8.63 8.45
C GLY A 61 -5.10 8.52 7.03
N LEU A 62 -6.42 8.68 6.87
CA LEU A 62 -7.09 8.64 5.57
C LEU A 62 -6.59 9.76 4.64
N ALA A 63 -6.46 10.99 5.13
CA ALA A 63 -5.92 12.09 4.35
C ALA A 63 -4.47 11.83 3.91
N SER A 64 -3.66 11.26 4.80
CA SER A 64 -2.24 10.94 4.53
C SER A 64 -2.11 9.80 3.52
N VAL A 65 -2.93 8.77 3.61
CA VAL A 65 -2.99 7.69 2.61
C VAL A 65 -3.44 8.24 1.27
N ALA A 66 -4.54 9.02 1.24
CA ALA A 66 -5.07 9.60 0.01
C ALA A 66 -4.04 10.48 -0.70
N THR A 67 -3.34 11.36 0.04
CA THR A 67 -2.28 12.22 -0.54
C THR A 67 -1.11 11.40 -1.07
N THR A 68 -0.71 10.33 -0.38
CA THR A 68 0.35 9.42 -0.83
C THR A 68 -0.06 8.72 -2.14
N LEU A 69 -1.26 8.15 -2.19
CA LEU A 69 -1.76 7.44 -3.37
C LEU A 69 -1.96 8.38 -4.56
N LEU A 70 -2.51 9.58 -4.32
CA LEU A 70 -2.65 10.59 -5.36
C LEU A 70 -1.30 11.04 -5.92
N GLY A 71 -0.29 11.20 -5.06
CA GLY A 71 1.08 11.50 -5.48
C GLY A 71 1.66 10.40 -6.39
N ARG A 72 1.49 9.13 -6.01
CA ARG A 72 1.92 7.98 -6.81
C ARG A 72 1.17 7.87 -8.14
N PHE A 73 -0.14 8.06 -8.12
CA PHE A 73 -0.96 8.07 -9.33
C PHE A 73 -0.50 9.16 -10.31
N ARG A 74 -0.30 10.39 -9.81
CA ARG A 74 0.21 11.51 -10.63
C ARG A 74 1.61 11.23 -11.17
N ALA A 75 2.48 10.62 -10.38
CA ALA A 75 3.80 10.21 -10.85
C ALA A 75 3.67 9.23 -12.03
N GLY A 76 2.80 8.23 -11.95
CA GLY A 76 2.51 7.32 -13.04
C GLY A 76 2.01 8.03 -14.30
N LEU A 77 1.10 8.98 -14.15
CA LEU A 77 0.57 9.81 -15.27
C LEU A 77 1.67 10.63 -15.96
N VAL A 78 2.58 11.25 -15.18
CA VAL A 78 3.56 12.21 -15.70
C VAL A 78 4.80 11.50 -16.24
N THR A 79 5.40 10.60 -15.47
CA THR A 79 6.69 10.02 -15.82
C THR A 79 6.59 8.82 -16.75
N GLY A 80 5.51 8.05 -16.66
CA GLY A 80 5.32 6.80 -17.39
C GLY A 80 6.32 5.70 -17.01
N ARG A 81 7.23 5.96 -16.08
CA ARG A 81 8.24 5.01 -15.59
C ARG A 81 8.00 4.68 -14.12
N PRO A 82 8.28 3.43 -13.71
CA PRO A 82 8.24 3.08 -12.30
C PRO A 82 9.25 3.92 -11.53
N GLU A 83 8.79 4.62 -10.50
CA GLU A 83 9.72 5.30 -9.59
C GLU A 83 10.32 4.27 -8.63
N PRO A 84 11.66 4.26 -8.44
CA PRO A 84 12.28 3.40 -7.45
C PRO A 84 11.74 3.75 -6.06
N GLY A 85 10.83 2.93 -5.58
CA GLY A 85 10.24 3.08 -4.25
C GLY A 85 11.21 2.67 -3.14
N GLU A 86 11.02 3.22 -1.97
CA GLU A 86 11.68 2.72 -0.77
C GLU A 86 11.36 1.23 -0.56
N SER A 87 12.33 0.44 -0.11
CA SER A 87 12.07 -0.97 0.21
C SER A 87 11.07 -1.08 1.35
N VAL A 88 10.15 -2.06 1.26
CA VAL A 88 9.12 -2.30 2.28
C VAL A 88 9.72 -2.44 3.68
N GLY A 89 10.85 -3.14 3.79
CA GLY A 89 11.54 -3.30 5.08
C GLY A 89 12.03 -1.99 5.67
N ARG A 90 12.62 -1.09 4.85
CA ARG A 90 13.06 0.23 5.32
C ARG A 90 11.87 1.10 5.73
N LEU A 91 10.79 1.09 4.96
CA LEU A 91 9.57 1.80 5.29
C LEU A 91 8.97 1.28 6.60
N ALA A 92 8.91 -0.05 6.79
CA ALA A 92 8.46 -0.67 8.03
C ALA A 92 9.31 -0.25 9.23
N CYS A 93 10.64 -0.26 9.11
CA CYS A 93 11.54 0.20 10.16
C CYS A 93 11.33 1.68 10.53
N HIS A 94 11.16 2.55 9.54
CA HIS A 94 10.88 3.96 9.79
C HIS A 94 9.54 4.16 10.49
N LEU A 95 8.48 3.51 10.00
CA LEU A 95 7.15 3.59 10.62
C LEU A 95 7.18 3.01 12.04
N ALA A 96 7.82 1.85 12.25
CA ALA A 96 7.93 1.23 13.57
C ALA A 96 8.69 2.12 14.56
N GLY A 97 9.83 2.67 14.16
CA GLY A 97 10.60 3.60 14.99
C GLY A 97 9.77 4.82 15.42
N PHE A 98 9.06 5.44 14.47
CA PHE A 98 8.19 6.58 14.76
C PHE A 98 7.01 6.20 15.66
N GLN A 99 6.31 5.11 15.36
CA GLN A 99 5.15 4.66 16.13
C GLN A 99 5.53 4.29 17.55
N VAL A 100 6.62 3.53 17.73
CA VAL A 100 7.12 3.18 19.06
C VAL A 100 7.54 4.42 19.85
N ALA A 101 8.23 5.38 19.21
CA ALA A 101 8.63 6.61 19.87
C ALA A 101 7.41 7.44 20.32
N ILE A 102 6.40 7.62 19.45
CA ILE A 102 5.15 8.32 19.77
C ILE A 102 4.43 7.59 20.92
N TYR A 103 4.30 6.26 20.83
CA TYR A 103 3.68 5.43 21.86
C TYR A 103 4.35 5.62 23.21
N LEU A 104 5.68 5.54 23.28
CA LEU A 104 6.42 5.70 24.54
C LEU A 104 6.27 7.11 25.13
N VAL A 105 6.37 8.14 24.28
CA VAL A 105 6.17 9.53 24.73
C VAL A 105 4.75 9.72 25.27
N GLN A 106 3.77 9.21 24.57
CA GLN A 106 2.36 9.30 24.97
C GLN A 106 2.12 8.61 26.32
N GLU A 107 2.56 7.35 26.49
CA GLU A 107 2.45 6.61 27.73
C GLU A 107 3.11 7.32 28.93
N VAL A 108 4.26 7.96 28.69
CA VAL A 108 4.95 8.72 29.74
C VAL A 108 4.15 9.98 30.11
N LEU A 109 3.69 10.73 29.11
CA LEU A 109 2.93 11.97 29.36
C LEU A 109 1.61 11.69 30.07
N GLU A 110 0.85 10.69 29.65
CA GLU A 110 -0.42 10.32 30.25
C GLU A 110 -0.26 9.91 31.73
N ARG A 111 0.81 9.17 32.06
CA ARG A 111 1.10 8.82 33.46
C ARG A 111 1.50 10.04 34.29
N LEU A 112 2.31 10.92 33.73
CA LEU A 112 2.68 12.16 34.41
C LEU A 112 1.45 13.03 34.72
N GLU A 113 0.52 13.15 33.76
CA GLU A 113 -0.75 13.86 33.95
C GLU A 113 -1.61 13.19 35.04
N ALA A 114 -1.60 11.86 35.11
CA ALA A 114 -2.30 11.11 36.13
C ALA A 114 -1.59 11.08 37.50
N GLY A 115 -0.44 11.75 37.64
CA GLY A 115 0.37 11.74 38.87
C GLY A 115 1.07 10.42 39.15
N ILE A 116 1.21 9.53 38.10
CA ILE A 116 1.85 8.23 38.24
C ILE A 116 3.32 8.35 37.83
N ALA A 117 4.19 7.81 38.66
CA ALA A 117 5.63 7.85 38.37
C ALA A 117 5.97 7.08 37.06
N PRO A 118 6.82 7.65 36.16
CA PRO A 118 7.11 7.04 34.85
C PRO A 118 7.69 5.62 34.92
N HIS A 119 8.42 5.27 36.00
CA HIS A 119 8.97 3.92 36.17
C HIS A 119 7.89 2.83 36.29
N ALA A 120 6.65 3.19 36.72
CA ALA A 120 5.54 2.25 36.76
C ALA A 120 5.14 1.73 35.37
N LEU A 121 5.61 2.38 34.27
CA LEU A 121 5.45 1.91 32.89
C LEU A 121 6.00 0.49 32.69
N PHE A 122 7.11 0.17 33.37
CA PHE A 122 7.79 -1.13 33.23
C PHE A 122 7.19 -2.24 34.09
N ALA A 123 6.28 -1.91 35.01
CA ALA A 123 5.68 -2.90 35.91
C ALA A 123 4.52 -3.71 35.29
N GLY A 124 4.00 -3.28 34.13
CA GLY A 124 2.80 -3.85 33.49
C GLY A 124 3.03 -4.54 32.16
N ARG A 125 1.99 -5.23 31.68
CA ARG A 125 2.02 -5.89 30.36
C ARG A 125 1.74 -4.92 29.21
N VAL A 126 1.22 -3.73 29.48
CA VAL A 126 0.81 -2.74 28.45
C VAL A 126 2.00 -2.33 27.60
N LEU A 127 3.15 -2.04 28.22
CA LEU A 127 4.33 -1.61 27.47
C LEU A 127 4.85 -2.66 26.46
N PRO A 128 5.18 -3.91 26.86
CA PRO A 128 5.69 -4.88 25.90
C PRO A 128 4.64 -5.24 24.84
N VAL A 129 3.37 -5.38 25.19
CA VAL A 129 2.29 -5.62 24.23
C VAL A 129 2.18 -4.43 23.27
N GLY A 130 2.24 -3.21 23.78
CA GLY A 130 2.16 -2.01 22.96
C GLY A 130 3.30 -1.92 21.95
N VAL A 131 4.54 -2.17 22.34
CA VAL A 131 5.70 -2.17 21.43
C VAL A 131 5.52 -3.20 20.32
N VAL A 132 5.11 -4.43 20.65
CA VAL A 132 4.86 -5.49 19.66
C VAL A 132 3.76 -5.09 18.69
N VAL A 133 2.65 -4.54 19.19
CA VAL A 133 1.53 -4.07 18.38
C VAL A 133 1.97 -2.95 17.45
N GLN A 134 2.75 -1.97 17.92
CA GLN A 134 3.24 -0.87 17.09
C GLN A 134 4.10 -1.39 15.93
N VAL A 135 4.99 -2.33 16.19
CA VAL A 135 5.82 -2.96 15.15
C VAL A 135 4.97 -3.72 14.14
N ALA A 136 3.99 -4.49 14.60
CA ALA A 136 3.09 -5.26 13.72
C ALA A 136 2.24 -4.33 12.82
N ILE A 137 1.66 -3.26 13.38
CA ILE A 137 0.88 -2.27 12.63
C ILE A 137 1.78 -1.55 11.62
N ALA A 138 2.98 -1.14 12.02
CA ALA A 138 3.93 -0.49 11.11
C ALA A 138 4.30 -1.38 9.92
N ALA A 139 4.55 -2.68 10.16
CA ALA A 139 4.83 -3.64 9.11
C ALA A 139 3.63 -3.80 8.16
N GLY A 140 2.41 -3.96 8.70
CA GLY A 140 1.18 -4.05 7.90
C GLY A 140 0.93 -2.78 7.06
N LEU A 141 1.09 -1.60 7.65
CA LEU A 141 0.96 -0.33 6.95
C LEU A 141 2.03 -0.16 5.85
N ALA A 142 3.27 -0.57 6.08
CA ALA A 142 4.32 -0.52 5.07
C ALA A 142 3.99 -1.40 3.85
N VAL A 143 3.49 -2.62 4.08
CA VAL A 143 3.04 -3.52 3.01
C VAL A 143 1.86 -2.90 2.26
N LEU A 144 0.85 -2.43 2.98
CA LEU A 144 -0.35 -1.83 2.40
C LEU A 144 -0.01 -0.61 1.53
N LEU A 145 0.79 0.32 2.05
CA LEU A 145 1.24 1.51 1.32
C LEU A 145 2.07 1.14 0.09
N ALA A 146 2.94 0.13 0.19
CA ALA A 146 3.75 -0.31 -0.94
C ALA A 146 2.89 -0.97 -2.04
N VAL A 147 1.92 -1.79 -1.69
CA VAL A 147 1.00 -2.45 -2.64
C VAL A 147 0.07 -1.42 -3.28
N ALA A 148 -0.63 -0.64 -2.46
CA ALA A 148 -1.57 0.37 -2.94
C ALA A 148 -0.85 1.47 -3.75
N GLY A 149 0.35 1.89 -3.34
CA GLY A 149 1.16 2.85 -4.06
C GLY A 149 1.57 2.36 -5.45
N ARG A 150 1.99 1.08 -5.57
CA ARG A 150 2.29 0.47 -6.87
C ARG A 150 1.05 0.37 -7.76
N ALA A 151 -0.09 0.01 -7.18
CA ALA A 151 -1.36 -0.07 -7.92
C ALA A 151 -1.81 1.31 -8.42
N ALA A 152 -1.73 2.34 -7.60
CA ALA A 152 -2.05 3.71 -7.97
C ALA A 152 -1.14 4.23 -9.11
N GLU A 153 0.16 3.97 -9.01
CA GLU A 153 1.13 4.32 -10.04
C GLU A 153 0.89 3.58 -11.36
N ALA A 154 0.57 2.28 -11.28
CA ALA A 154 0.21 1.48 -12.46
C ALA A 154 -1.06 1.99 -13.15
N ALA A 155 -2.09 2.36 -12.36
CA ALA A 155 -3.31 2.97 -12.88
C ALA A 155 -3.02 4.31 -13.59
N GLY A 156 -2.15 5.15 -13.00
CA GLY A 156 -1.71 6.39 -13.64
C GLY A 156 -1.02 6.14 -14.99
N ARG A 157 -0.13 5.13 -15.08
CA ARG A 157 0.53 4.76 -16.34
C ARG A 157 -0.44 4.25 -17.38
N ALA A 158 -1.41 3.42 -16.98
CA ALA A 158 -2.41 2.87 -17.88
C ALA A 158 -3.26 3.96 -18.55
N LEU A 159 -3.62 5.00 -17.80
CA LEU A 159 -4.37 6.14 -18.35
C LEU A 159 -3.54 7.04 -19.29
N ARG A 160 -2.22 7.01 -19.15
CA ARG A 160 -1.33 7.75 -20.06
C ARG A 160 -1.15 7.06 -21.40
N GLN A 161 -1.14 5.72 -21.43
CA GLN A 161 -0.97 4.97 -22.67
C GLN A 161 -2.24 5.12 -23.51
N PRO A 162 -2.16 5.64 -24.76
CA PRO A 162 -3.29 5.58 -25.66
C PRO A 162 -3.72 4.12 -25.81
N PRO A 163 -5.02 3.85 -26.00
CA PRO A 163 -5.47 2.50 -26.22
C PRO A 163 -4.63 1.92 -27.37
N HIS A 164 -4.01 0.77 -27.12
CA HIS A 164 -3.35 0.01 -28.19
C HIS A 164 -4.44 -0.30 -29.21
N HIS A 165 -4.49 0.49 -30.29
CA HIS A 165 -5.14 -0.01 -31.49
C HIS A 165 -4.30 -1.22 -31.89
N PRO A 166 -4.87 -2.43 -31.88
CA PRO A 166 -4.15 -3.55 -32.48
C PRO A 166 -3.80 -3.08 -33.89
N GLU A 167 -2.50 -3.02 -34.19
CA GLU A 167 -2.08 -2.79 -35.58
C GLU A 167 -2.91 -3.75 -36.41
N PRO A 168 -3.62 -3.25 -37.45
CA PRO A 168 -4.31 -4.16 -38.35
C PRO A 168 -3.23 -5.14 -38.76
N VAL A 169 -3.40 -6.41 -38.37
CA VAL A 169 -2.54 -7.49 -38.84
C VAL A 169 -2.61 -7.38 -40.36
N SER A 170 -1.65 -6.69 -40.93
CA SER A 170 -1.49 -6.66 -42.38
C SER A 170 -1.19 -8.12 -42.76
N LEU A 171 -2.26 -8.85 -43.08
CA LEU A 171 -2.17 -10.06 -43.79
C LEU A 171 -1.62 -9.65 -45.18
N ALA A 172 -0.31 -9.33 -45.19
CA ALA A 172 0.45 -9.41 -46.43
C ALA A 172 0.35 -10.87 -46.83
N VAL A 173 -0.72 -11.16 -47.59
CA VAL A 173 -0.78 -12.41 -48.35
C VAL A 173 0.45 -12.35 -49.25
N GLN A 174 1.51 -13.06 -48.83
CA GLN A 174 2.66 -13.28 -49.68
C GLN A 174 2.17 -14.07 -50.89
N THR A 175 1.63 -13.36 -51.86
CA THR A 175 1.20 -13.94 -53.16
C THR A 175 2.36 -14.51 -53.94
N ASP A 176 3.59 -14.19 -53.57
CA ASP A 176 4.80 -14.65 -54.24
C ASP A 176 5.11 -16.15 -54.08
N GLN A 177 4.49 -16.84 -53.11
CA GLN A 177 4.72 -18.29 -52.97
C GLN A 177 3.77 -19.18 -53.80
N VAL A 178 2.75 -18.62 -54.44
CA VAL A 178 1.81 -19.41 -55.24
C VAL A 178 2.33 -19.63 -56.66
N ALA A 179 3.31 -18.84 -57.15
CA ALA A 179 3.86 -18.94 -58.50
C ALA A 179 4.81 -20.13 -58.73
N GLY A 180 5.18 -20.89 -57.71
CA GLY A 180 6.18 -21.95 -57.79
C GLY A 180 5.68 -23.40 -57.69
N TRP A 181 4.36 -23.63 -57.73
CA TRP A 181 3.86 -25.01 -57.70
C TRP A 181 4.17 -25.69 -59.04
N PRO A 182 4.99 -26.75 -59.05
CA PRO A 182 5.36 -27.40 -60.27
C PRO A 182 4.12 -27.94 -60.96
N SER A 183 3.92 -27.51 -62.16
CA SER A 183 2.81 -27.91 -63.08
C SER A 183 2.58 -29.41 -63.17
N ARG A 184 3.59 -30.21 -62.76
CA ARG A 184 3.50 -31.65 -62.67
C ARG A 184 2.51 -32.22 -61.67
N LEU A 185 2.18 -31.49 -60.58
CA LEU A 185 1.20 -31.95 -59.60
C LEU A 185 -0.25 -31.75 -60.06
N LEU A 186 -0.50 -30.79 -60.93
CA LEU A 186 -1.79 -30.60 -61.61
C LEU A 186 -2.05 -31.69 -62.66
N ALA A 187 -0.99 -32.15 -63.32
CA ALA A 187 -1.11 -33.23 -64.31
C ALA A 187 -1.37 -34.60 -63.65
N ALA A 188 -1.06 -34.78 -62.36
CA ALA A 188 -1.28 -36.04 -61.65
C ALA A 188 -2.69 -36.18 -61.06
N GLY A 189 -3.62 -35.25 -61.34
CA GLY A 189 -5.00 -35.33 -60.85
C GLY A 189 -5.17 -35.13 -59.33
N LEU A 190 -4.11 -34.72 -58.63
CA LEU A 190 -4.13 -34.54 -57.18
C LEU A 190 -4.66 -33.16 -56.76
N GLY A 191 -5.00 -32.29 -57.70
CA GLY A 191 -5.47 -30.93 -57.48
C GLY A 191 -6.96 -30.78 -57.10
N SER A 192 -7.72 -31.88 -57.03
CA SER A 192 -9.17 -31.81 -56.79
C SER A 192 -9.61 -31.82 -55.30
N ARG A 193 -8.65 -31.94 -54.37
CA ARG A 193 -8.97 -31.85 -52.95
C ARG A 193 -8.77 -30.42 -52.46
N ALA A 194 -9.86 -29.70 -52.26
CA ALA A 194 -9.84 -28.40 -51.62
C ALA A 194 -9.12 -28.48 -50.26
N PRO A 195 -8.27 -27.53 -49.91
CA PRO A 195 -7.63 -27.49 -48.59
C PRO A 195 -8.70 -27.34 -47.54
N PRO A 196 -8.52 -27.93 -46.34
CA PRO A 196 -9.45 -27.78 -45.25
C PRO A 196 -9.59 -26.28 -44.92
N ARG A 197 -10.85 -25.80 -44.85
CA ARG A 197 -11.16 -24.45 -44.42
C ARG A 197 -10.64 -24.27 -43.01
N ALA A 198 -9.68 -23.40 -42.81
CA ALA A 198 -9.29 -22.94 -41.48
C ALA A 198 -10.53 -22.31 -40.83
N SER A 199 -11.09 -22.95 -39.79
CA SER A 199 -12.12 -22.35 -38.97
C SER A 199 -11.51 -21.19 -38.20
N ILE A 200 -11.88 -19.98 -38.57
CA ILE A 200 -11.58 -18.78 -37.79
C ILE A 200 -12.51 -18.83 -36.58
N ALA A 201 -11.99 -19.26 -35.45
CA ALA A 201 -12.67 -19.07 -34.17
C ALA A 201 -12.72 -17.55 -33.88
N ARG A 202 -13.91 -17.05 -33.67
CA ARG A 202 -14.19 -15.69 -33.20
C ARG A 202 -14.01 -15.61 -31.70
#